data_4b2eb257cc44886da0157304c79b96b4
#
_entry.id   4b2eb257cc44886da0157304c79b96b4
#
_cell.length_a   1.000
_cell.length_b   1.000
_cell.length_c   1.000
_cell.angle_alpha   90.00
_cell.angle_beta   90.00
_cell.angle_gamma   90.00
#
_symmetry.space_group_name_H-M   'P 1'
#
loop_
_entity.id
_entity.type
_entity.pdbx_description
1 polymer ?
#
loop_
_entity_poly.entity_id
_entity_poly.type
_entity_poly.pdbx_seq_one_letter_code
_entity_poly.pdbx_strand_id
1 'polypeptide(L)'
;MKQLPGTWRQIDGDEPLVAGAPAAPEVRLWWALVVLAALVRTVVMPYGGFPSDIATFKGWAAALAQRGPRGFYGTDFADYLPGYLYVLWLIGALHAHLRFNDQALLFLLKLPAATADLLGAALLRRVAGRFTSSRTALLLAVLYLFHPALVFTGSYWGQSDSAGALLALAALALFLRGDPLAWSAGAAAFLVKPQTGPLLAVLGTALLRRTLLPPGRTVGFRPRPDLVLGAALIAAMTTAVLGAPFRVGPGRLAALVRNALGVYPYGSVVAFNLWGAVQGFWRSDAERLAGLPLALWGSLFSTAGVAVVLAGTWRRPTDRGVVLAAATVLVATFLLPTRVHERYLLPALPFLALGPAVDRRMWGPYITLSGLLLVNLVYAYSRPYLQTFTLPAWIEGTLFSDPATRAWSALALLGLPWLLWILWRPRAPGQVYGAW
;
A
#
# COMPACT_ATOMS: atom_id res chain seq x y z
N MET A 1 -30.84 8.35 3.66
CA MET A 1 -30.17 7.17 4.26
C MET A 1 -30.00 7.43 5.77
N LYS A 2 -30.75 6.72 6.61
CA LYS A 2 -30.66 6.84 8.06
C LYS A 2 -29.27 6.32 8.49
N GLN A 3 -28.53 7.17 9.21
CA GLN A 3 -27.27 6.76 9.84
C GLN A 3 -27.56 5.54 10.72
N LEU A 4 -26.85 4.44 10.49
CA LEU A 4 -26.86 3.30 11.40
C LEU A 4 -26.47 3.80 12.79
N PRO A 5 -27.13 3.36 13.86
CA PRO A 5 -26.87 3.86 15.21
C PRO A 5 -25.41 3.69 15.58
N GLY A 6 -24.80 4.70 16.17
CA GLY A 6 -23.38 4.81 16.52
C GLY A 6 -22.86 3.82 17.56
N THR A 7 -23.20 2.54 17.44
CA THR A 7 -22.85 1.47 18.38
C THR A 7 -21.36 1.09 18.41
N TRP A 8 -20.58 1.55 17.43
CA TRP A 8 -19.14 1.29 17.38
C TRP A 8 -18.30 2.24 18.25
N ARG A 9 -18.82 3.45 18.50
CA ARG A 9 -18.11 4.52 19.21
C ARG A 9 -17.99 4.33 20.71
N GLN A 10 -18.82 3.48 21.32
CA GLN A 10 -18.84 3.29 22.78
C GLN A 10 -17.80 2.30 23.30
N ILE A 11 -17.10 1.57 22.41
CA ILE A 11 -16.11 0.56 22.83
C ILE A 11 -14.70 1.19 22.96
N ASP A 12 -14.43 2.25 22.21
CA ASP A 12 -13.18 2.98 22.30
C ASP A 12 -13.35 4.11 23.32
N GLY A 13 -12.74 3.98 24.50
CA GLY A 13 -12.63 5.09 25.47
C GLY A 13 -11.82 6.30 24.97
N ASP A 14 -11.46 6.31 23.68
CA ASP A 14 -10.85 7.42 22.96
C ASP A 14 -11.96 8.26 22.33
N GLU A 15 -12.42 9.30 23.01
CA GLU A 15 -13.16 10.37 22.33
C GLU A 15 -12.30 10.86 21.14
N PRO A 16 -12.86 10.91 19.92
CA PRO A 16 -12.13 11.50 18.80
C PRO A 16 -11.82 12.95 19.20
N LEU A 17 -10.53 13.30 19.20
CA LEU A 17 -10.15 14.70 19.22
C LEU A 17 -10.84 15.34 18.02
N VAL A 18 -11.92 16.08 18.28
CA VAL A 18 -12.52 16.90 17.24
C VAL A 18 -11.51 18.01 16.99
N ALA A 19 -10.60 17.77 16.04
CA ALA A 19 -9.74 18.82 15.57
C ALA A 19 -10.65 19.96 15.13
N GLY A 20 -10.48 21.14 15.71
CA GLY A 20 -11.25 22.32 15.32
C GLY A 20 -11.13 22.50 13.80
N ALA A 21 -12.14 23.09 13.18
CA ALA A 21 -12.12 23.36 11.74
C ALA A 21 -10.78 24.06 11.37
N PRO A 22 -10.11 23.64 10.27
CA PRO A 22 -8.84 24.24 9.89
C PRO A 22 -9.04 25.73 9.64
N ALA A 23 -8.10 26.55 10.10
CA ALA A 23 -8.14 27.99 9.89
C ALA A 23 -8.03 28.31 8.38
N ALA A 24 -8.64 29.39 7.92
CA ALA A 24 -8.62 29.80 6.51
C ALA A 24 -7.19 29.88 5.91
N PRO A 25 -6.15 30.36 6.62
CA PRO A 25 -4.76 30.29 6.15
C PRO A 25 -4.25 28.86 5.92
N GLU A 26 -4.59 27.90 6.79
CA GLU A 26 -4.20 26.49 6.61
C GLU A 26 -4.85 25.87 5.36
N VAL A 27 -6.12 26.23 5.08
CA VAL A 27 -6.82 25.75 3.89
C VAL A 27 -6.16 26.31 2.62
N ARG A 28 -5.82 27.61 2.60
CA ARG A 28 -5.14 28.23 1.47
C ARG A 28 -3.75 27.62 1.26
N LEU A 29 -2.97 27.46 2.31
CA LEU A 29 -1.66 26.81 2.26
C LEU A 29 -1.76 25.39 1.71
N TRP A 30 -2.72 24.60 2.19
CA TRP A 30 -2.95 23.25 1.69
C TRP A 30 -3.17 23.20 0.18
N TRP A 31 -4.06 24.04 -0.34
CA TRP A 31 -4.34 24.06 -1.78
C TRP A 31 -3.16 24.59 -2.60
N ALA A 32 -2.42 25.55 -2.10
CA ALA A 32 -1.19 26.01 -2.73
C ALA A 32 -0.16 24.85 -2.85
N LEU A 33 0.01 24.06 -1.78
CA LEU A 33 0.91 22.89 -1.78
C LEU A 33 0.41 21.78 -2.70
N VAL A 34 -0.89 21.53 -2.78
CA VAL A 34 -1.47 20.54 -3.72
C VAL A 34 -1.22 20.98 -5.17
N VAL A 35 -1.43 22.25 -5.49
CA VAL A 35 -1.13 22.79 -6.82
C VAL A 35 0.36 22.69 -7.14
N LEU A 36 1.23 23.06 -6.20
CA LEU A 36 2.68 22.90 -6.37
C LEU A 36 3.07 21.42 -6.62
N ALA A 37 2.52 20.50 -5.84
CA ALA A 37 2.78 19.08 -6.00
C ALA A 37 2.26 18.52 -7.34
N ALA A 38 1.13 19.00 -7.81
CA ALA A 38 0.60 18.68 -9.14
C ALA A 38 1.52 19.22 -10.25
N LEU A 39 2.01 20.46 -10.12
CA LEU A 39 2.95 21.07 -11.07
C LEU A 39 4.26 20.27 -11.12
N VAL A 40 4.85 19.93 -9.97
CA VAL A 40 6.08 19.11 -9.90
C VAL A 40 5.87 17.78 -10.65
N ARG A 41 4.76 17.09 -10.42
CA ARG A 41 4.44 15.83 -11.10
C ARG A 41 4.25 16.01 -12.60
N THR A 42 3.54 17.05 -13.00
CA THR A 42 3.30 17.39 -14.42
C THR A 42 4.61 17.64 -15.15
N VAL A 43 5.57 18.33 -14.50
CA VAL A 43 6.90 18.56 -15.08
C VAL A 43 7.72 17.26 -15.16
N VAL A 44 7.58 16.36 -14.20
CA VAL A 44 8.35 15.10 -14.15
C VAL A 44 7.78 14.03 -15.09
N MET A 45 6.45 13.94 -15.25
CA MET A 45 5.80 12.86 -16.01
C MET A 45 6.27 12.69 -17.48
N PRO A 46 6.64 13.74 -18.23
CA PRO A 46 7.18 13.57 -19.58
C PRO A 46 8.52 12.85 -19.65
N TYR A 47 9.26 12.79 -18.53
CA TYR A 47 10.60 12.22 -18.47
C TYR A 47 10.60 10.82 -17.85
N GLY A 48 11.65 10.05 -18.08
CA GLY A 48 11.85 8.73 -17.51
C GLY A 48 10.82 7.71 -18.01
N GLY A 49 10.49 6.79 -17.12
CA GLY A 49 9.72 5.61 -17.43
C GLY A 49 10.63 4.40 -17.58
N PHE A 50 10.24 3.29 -16.93
CA PHE A 50 10.95 2.04 -17.12
C PHE A 50 10.52 1.45 -18.46
N PRO A 51 11.40 1.30 -19.48
CA PRO A 51 10.98 1.00 -20.86
C PRO A 51 10.12 -0.25 -20.98
N SER A 52 10.46 -1.34 -20.28
CA SER A 52 9.69 -2.58 -20.34
C SER A 52 8.30 -2.42 -19.69
N ASP A 53 8.20 -1.72 -18.55
CA ASP A 53 6.91 -1.49 -17.87
C ASP A 53 6.00 -0.59 -18.73
N ILE A 54 6.56 0.49 -19.29
CA ILE A 54 5.82 1.40 -20.17
C ILE A 54 5.38 0.69 -21.44
N ALA A 55 6.26 -0.13 -22.06
CA ALA A 55 5.91 -0.92 -23.24
C ALA A 55 4.78 -1.92 -22.91
N THR A 56 4.87 -2.59 -21.77
CA THR A 56 3.82 -3.50 -21.27
C THR A 56 2.49 -2.77 -21.09
N PHE A 57 2.47 -1.60 -20.43
CA PHE A 57 1.23 -0.83 -20.24
C PHE A 57 0.65 -0.31 -21.56
N LYS A 58 1.50 0.14 -22.50
CA LYS A 58 1.06 0.51 -23.86
C LYS A 58 0.45 -0.70 -24.57
N GLY A 59 1.11 -1.85 -24.53
CA GLY A 59 0.63 -3.10 -25.13
C GLY A 59 -0.70 -3.56 -24.53
N TRP A 60 -0.84 -3.56 -23.20
CA TRP A 60 -2.09 -3.93 -22.55
C TRP A 60 -3.22 -2.93 -22.82
N ALA A 61 -2.94 -1.62 -22.85
CA ALA A 61 -3.93 -0.61 -23.19
C ALA A 61 -4.45 -0.79 -24.62
N ALA A 62 -3.56 -1.05 -25.58
CA ALA A 62 -3.92 -1.32 -26.96
C ALA A 62 -4.73 -2.63 -27.10
N ALA A 63 -4.28 -3.71 -26.45
CA ALA A 63 -5.00 -4.99 -26.45
C ALA A 63 -6.41 -4.88 -25.88
N LEU A 64 -6.57 -4.15 -24.76
CA LEU A 64 -7.87 -3.89 -24.13
C LEU A 64 -8.78 -3.03 -25.01
N ALA A 65 -8.24 -2.03 -25.71
CA ALA A 65 -9.01 -1.21 -26.65
C ALA A 65 -9.50 -2.01 -27.86
N GLN A 66 -8.66 -2.92 -28.39
CA GLN A 66 -8.98 -3.69 -29.58
C GLN A 66 -9.89 -4.90 -29.30
N ARG A 67 -9.63 -5.67 -28.26
CA ARG A 67 -10.26 -6.96 -27.95
C ARG A 67 -11.26 -6.91 -26.79
N GLY A 68 -11.28 -5.78 -26.08
CA GLY A 68 -12.05 -5.63 -24.86
C GLY A 68 -11.52 -6.50 -23.70
N PRO A 69 -12.09 -6.36 -22.50
CA PRO A 69 -11.63 -7.06 -21.30
C PRO A 69 -11.81 -8.59 -21.40
N ARG A 70 -12.82 -9.09 -22.15
CA ARG A 70 -13.06 -10.53 -22.31
C ARG A 70 -11.94 -11.27 -23.02
N GLY A 71 -11.27 -10.60 -23.96
CA GLY A 71 -10.18 -11.16 -24.76
C GLY A 71 -8.79 -10.95 -24.18
N PHE A 72 -8.66 -10.29 -23.04
CA PHE A 72 -7.36 -9.89 -22.50
C PHE A 72 -6.54 -11.06 -21.95
N TYR A 73 -7.10 -11.79 -20.98
CA TYR A 73 -6.40 -12.95 -20.42
C TYR A 73 -6.48 -14.17 -21.34
N GLY A 74 -5.36 -14.69 -21.74
CA GLY A 74 -5.25 -15.92 -22.53
C GLY A 74 -4.50 -15.78 -23.85
N THR A 75 -4.21 -14.55 -24.29
CA THR A 75 -3.40 -14.29 -25.49
C THR A 75 -2.10 -13.55 -25.20
N ASP A 76 -2.03 -12.85 -24.09
CA ASP A 76 -0.90 -12.03 -23.73
C ASP A 76 -0.39 -12.38 -22.33
N PHE A 77 0.90 -12.11 -22.09
CA PHE A 77 1.45 -12.10 -20.74
C PHE A 77 0.71 -11.05 -19.91
N ALA A 78 0.17 -11.46 -18.76
CA ALA A 78 -0.49 -10.56 -17.82
C ALA A 78 -0.28 -11.05 -16.38
N ASP A 79 0.48 -10.31 -15.61
CA ASP A 79 0.74 -10.51 -14.18
C ASP A 79 -0.10 -9.58 -13.29
N TYR A 80 -0.97 -8.76 -13.88
CA TYR A 80 -1.92 -7.91 -13.16
C TYR A 80 -3.28 -8.59 -13.01
N LEU A 81 -3.93 -8.36 -11.86
CA LEU A 81 -5.35 -8.66 -11.65
C LEU A 81 -6.25 -7.60 -12.31
N PRO A 82 -7.56 -7.83 -12.45
CA PRO A 82 -8.45 -6.96 -13.23
C PRO A 82 -8.48 -5.48 -12.81
N GLY A 83 -8.14 -5.14 -11.56
CA GLY A 83 -8.37 -3.80 -11.01
C GLY A 83 -7.75 -2.66 -11.82
N TYR A 84 -6.43 -2.70 -12.05
CA TYR A 84 -5.75 -1.62 -12.78
C TYR A 84 -5.99 -1.69 -14.30
N LEU A 85 -6.39 -2.85 -14.82
CA LEU A 85 -6.67 -3.02 -16.25
C LEU A 85 -7.83 -2.14 -16.73
N TYR A 86 -8.76 -1.75 -15.87
CA TYR A 86 -9.81 -0.77 -16.22
C TYR A 86 -9.23 0.60 -16.58
N VAL A 87 -8.20 1.03 -15.83
CA VAL A 87 -7.50 2.29 -16.11
C VAL A 87 -6.79 2.21 -17.46
N LEU A 88 -6.08 1.10 -17.71
CA LEU A 88 -5.40 0.89 -18.99
C LEU A 88 -6.40 0.76 -20.16
N TRP A 89 -7.55 0.12 -19.93
CA TRP A 89 -8.60 0.04 -20.93
C TRP A 89 -9.15 1.42 -21.31
N LEU A 90 -9.43 2.27 -20.31
CA LEU A 90 -9.86 3.65 -20.57
C LEU A 90 -8.81 4.43 -21.36
N ILE A 91 -7.53 4.35 -20.95
CA ILE A 91 -6.43 5.03 -21.65
C ILE A 91 -6.29 4.51 -23.09
N GLY A 92 -6.36 3.19 -23.29
CA GLY A 92 -6.32 2.57 -24.60
C GLY A 92 -7.48 3.00 -25.50
N ALA A 93 -8.72 3.05 -24.97
CA ALA A 93 -9.89 3.53 -25.69
C ALA A 93 -9.75 5.00 -26.09
N LEU A 94 -9.30 5.86 -25.17
CA LEU A 94 -9.03 7.27 -25.46
C LEU A 94 -7.94 7.42 -26.53
N HIS A 95 -6.86 6.64 -26.43
CA HIS A 95 -5.77 6.68 -27.44
C HIS A 95 -6.23 6.21 -28.81
N ALA A 96 -7.07 5.18 -28.89
CA ALA A 96 -7.63 4.69 -30.15
C ALA A 96 -8.46 5.75 -30.88
N HIS A 97 -9.19 6.59 -30.14
CA HIS A 97 -10.02 7.65 -30.70
C HIS A 97 -9.25 8.95 -30.97
N LEU A 98 -8.41 9.38 -30.05
CA LEU A 98 -7.76 10.70 -30.10
C LEU A 98 -6.34 10.65 -30.69
N ARG A 99 -5.79 9.45 -30.91
CA ARG A 99 -4.49 9.21 -31.56
C ARG A 99 -3.37 10.05 -30.95
N PHE A 100 -3.22 9.98 -29.64
CA PHE A 100 -2.15 10.67 -28.92
C PHE A 100 -0.77 10.30 -29.48
N ASN A 101 0.13 11.26 -29.54
CA ASN A 101 1.54 10.94 -29.76
C ASN A 101 2.12 10.19 -28.54
N ASP A 102 3.31 9.63 -28.71
CA ASP A 102 3.97 8.80 -27.69
C ASP A 102 4.17 9.53 -26.37
N GLN A 103 4.46 10.83 -26.44
CA GLN A 103 4.68 11.66 -25.24
C GLN A 103 3.39 11.88 -24.44
N ALA A 104 2.28 12.16 -25.14
CA ALA A 104 0.98 12.33 -24.53
C ALA A 104 0.46 11.00 -23.95
N LEU A 105 0.71 9.88 -24.63
CA LEU A 105 0.36 8.55 -24.12
C LEU A 105 1.18 8.20 -22.88
N LEU A 106 2.48 8.48 -22.87
CA LEU A 106 3.33 8.30 -21.68
C LEU A 106 2.81 9.11 -20.50
N PHE A 107 2.44 10.38 -20.73
CA PHE A 107 1.85 11.24 -19.71
C PHE A 107 0.54 10.65 -19.16
N LEU A 108 -0.35 10.19 -20.02
CA LEU A 108 -1.63 9.59 -19.64
C LEU A 108 -1.47 8.31 -18.84
N LEU A 109 -0.46 7.47 -19.16
CA LEU A 109 -0.17 6.26 -18.40
C LEU A 109 0.28 6.55 -16.96
N LYS A 110 0.93 7.70 -16.73
CA LYS A 110 1.43 8.12 -15.41
C LYS A 110 0.40 8.94 -14.61
N LEU A 111 -0.53 9.59 -15.29
CA LEU A 111 -1.53 10.47 -14.66
C LEU A 111 -2.35 9.81 -13.55
N PRO A 112 -2.81 8.54 -13.65
CA PRO A 112 -3.56 7.88 -12.59
C PRO A 112 -2.77 7.75 -11.28
N ALA A 113 -1.47 7.40 -11.35
CA ALA A 113 -0.61 7.30 -10.17
C ALA A 113 -0.39 8.67 -9.53
N ALA A 114 -0.09 9.70 -10.34
CA ALA A 114 0.06 11.06 -9.86
C ALA A 114 -1.22 11.60 -9.18
N THR A 115 -2.38 11.32 -9.77
CA THR A 115 -3.69 11.68 -9.21
C THR A 115 -3.93 10.93 -7.88
N ALA A 116 -3.58 9.64 -7.83
CA ALA A 116 -3.72 8.83 -6.62
C ALA A 116 -2.86 9.36 -5.46
N ASP A 117 -1.66 9.87 -5.73
CA ASP A 117 -0.80 10.52 -4.73
C ASP A 117 -1.47 11.76 -4.12
N LEU A 118 -2.03 12.64 -4.98
CA LEU A 118 -2.71 13.87 -4.54
C LEU A 118 -3.94 13.55 -3.69
N LEU A 119 -4.79 12.63 -4.16
CA LEU A 119 -5.99 12.17 -3.44
C LEU A 119 -5.61 11.43 -2.15
N GLY A 120 -4.54 10.62 -2.19
CA GLY A 120 -4.01 9.92 -1.03
C GLY A 120 -3.56 10.89 0.07
N ALA A 121 -2.85 11.95 -0.29
CA ALA A 121 -2.44 12.99 0.65
C ALA A 121 -3.65 13.73 1.28
N ALA A 122 -4.67 14.04 0.47
CA ALA A 122 -5.89 14.66 0.95
C ALA A 122 -6.67 13.74 1.91
N LEU A 123 -6.73 12.46 1.59
CA LEU A 123 -7.37 11.45 2.44
C LEU A 123 -6.58 11.23 3.73
N LEU A 124 -5.24 11.13 3.65
CA LEU A 124 -4.36 11.01 4.79
C LEU A 124 -4.55 12.19 5.76
N ARG A 125 -4.57 13.43 5.24
CA ARG A 125 -4.85 14.62 6.06
C ARG A 125 -6.15 14.50 6.84
N ARG A 126 -7.24 14.04 6.16
CA ARG A 126 -8.55 13.86 6.80
C ARG A 126 -8.53 12.78 7.89
N VAL A 127 -7.87 11.64 7.61
CA VAL A 127 -7.77 10.55 8.58
C VAL A 127 -6.88 10.94 9.76
N ALA A 128 -5.74 11.56 9.52
CA ALA A 128 -4.84 12.05 10.56
C ALA A 128 -5.52 13.05 11.50
N GLY A 129 -6.35 13.96 10.95
CA GLY A 129 -7.12 14.93 11.74
C GLY A 129 -8.10 14.33 12.75
N ARG A 130 -8.39 13.01 12.67
CA ARG A 130 -9.19 12.31 13.70
C ARG A 130 -8.37 11.99 14.96
N PHE A 131 -7.05 11.97 14.85
CA PHE A 131 -6.14 11.49 15.89
C PHE A 131 -5.21 12.57 16.43
N THR A 132 -5.05 13.67 15.69
CA THR A 132 -4.08 14.72 16.02
C THR A 132 -4.57 16.11 15.59
N SER A 133 -3.83 17.16 15.92
CA SER A 133 -4.15 18.55 15.53
C SER A 133 -4.15 18.77 14.02
N SER A 134 -4.89 19.77 13.55
CA SER A 134 -4.95 20.17 12.14
C SER A 134 -3.55 20.45 11.56
N ARG A 135 -2.68 21.11 12.32
CA ARG A 135 -1.29 21.40 11.91
C ARG A 135 -0.46 20.12 11.73
N THR A 136 -0.54 19.18 12.68
CA THR A 136 0.17 17.91 12.55
C THR A 136 -0.38 17.08 11.39
N ALA A 137 -1.71 17.04 11.21
CA ALA A 137 -2.34 16.37 10.08
C ALA A 137 -1.89 16.98 8.74
N LEU A 138 -1.77 18.31 8.67
CA LEU A 138 -1.23 19.01 7.51
C LEU A 138 0.24 18.63 7.26
N LEU A 139 1.08 18.65 8.28
CA LEU A 139 2.51 18.27 8.17
C LEU A 139 2.65 16.83 7.61
N LEU A 140 1.93 15.85 8.19
CA LEU A 140 1.99 14.47 7.74
C LEU A 140 1.53 14.30 6.29
N ALA A 141 0.48 15.02 5.90
CA ALA A 141 -0.01 15.03 4.53
C ALA A 141 0.98 15.67 3.55
N VAL A 142 1.68 16.73 3.95
CA VAL A 142 2.71 17.41 3.13
C VAL A 142 3.93 16.50 2.98
N LEU A 143 4.39 15.85 4.05
CA LEU A 143 5.48 14.90 4.00
C LEU A 143 5.17 13.71 3.07
N TYR A 144 3.93 13.22 3.07
CA TYR A 144 3.48 12.21 2.12
C TYR A 144 3.39 12.77 0.70
N LEU A 145 2.75 13.93 0.52
CA LEU A 145 2.51 14.57 -0.78
C LEU A 145 3.80 14.83 -1.57
N PHE A 146 4.85 15.26 -0.88
CA PHE A 146 6.16 15.57 -1.47
C PHE A 146 7.18 14.44 -1.25
N HIS A 147 6.75 13.26 -0.81
CA HIS A 147 7.67 12.15 -0.58
C HIS A 147 8.36 11.75 -1.89
N PRO A 148 9.72 11.78 -1.95
CA PRO A 148 10.42 11.55 -3.22
C PRO A 148 10.12 10.19 -3.84
N ALA A 149 9.91 9.14 -3.01
CA ALA A 149 9.58 7.80 -3.50
C ALA A 149 8.24 7.77 -4.27
N LEU A 150 7.23 8.57 -3.88
CA LEU A 150 5.96 8.67 -4.61
C LEU A 150 6.16 9.34 -5.97
N VAL A 151 6.82 10.50 -5.97
CA VAL A 151 7.10 11.24 -7.21
C VAL A 151 7.92 10.38 -8.16
N PHE A 152 8.94 9.68 -7.63
CA PHE A 152 9.79 8.81 -8.41
C PHE A 152 9.00 7.62 -8.99
N THR A 153 8.24 6.89 -8.16
CA THR A 153 7.55 5.67 -8.60
C THR A 153 6.37 5.97 -9.53
N GLY A 154 5.52 6.94 -9.17
CA GLY A 154 4.31 7.26 -9.95
C GLY A 154 4.58 8.14 -11.15
N SER A 155 5.32 9.26 -10.95
CA SER A 155 5.47 10.28 -11.98
C SER A 155 6.69 10.10 -12.87
N TYR A 156 7.81 9.59 -12.33
CA TYR A 156 9.01 9.33 -13.12
C TYR A 156 9.04 7.93 -13.71
N TRP A 157 8.94 6.89 -12.86
CA TRP A 157 8.95 5.47 -13.31
C TRP A 157 7.70 5.10 -14.10
N GLY A 158 6.51 5.52 -13.64
CA GLY A 158 5.22 5.22 -14.27
C GLY A 158 4.50 3.98 -13.71
N GLN A 159 4.76 3.63 -12.45
CA GLN A 159 4.13 2.50 -11.77
C GLN A 159 2.76 2.84 -11.16
N SER A 160 1.92 1.81 -11.03
CA SER A 160 0.53 1.93 -10.56
C SER A 160 0.35 1.77 -9.04
N ASP A 161 1.43 1.65 -8.26
CA ASP A 161 1.38 1.30 -6.83
C ASP A 161 0.59 2.31 -6.00
N SER A 162 0.68 3.61 -6.35
CA SER A 162 -0.09 4.68 -5.71
C SER A 162 -1.61 4.48 -5.79
N ALA A 163 -2.12 3.89 -6.88
CA ALA A 163 -3.55 3.61 -7.01
C ALA A 163 -4.01 2.53 -6.01
N GLY A 164 -3.21 1.48 -5.83
CA GLY A 164 -3.44 0.46 -4.80
C GLY A 164 -3.36 1.03 -3.39
N ALA A 165 -2.35 1.88 -3.12
CA ALA A 165 -2.16 2.54 -1.84
C ALA A 165 -3.32 3.48 -1.48
N LEU A 166 -3.84 4.27 -2.45
CA LEU A 166 -5.02 5.11 -2.26
C LEU A 166 -6.26 4.30 -1.87
N LEU A 167 -6.54 3.22 -2.61
CA LEU A 167 -7.70 2.36 -2.34
C LEU A 167 -7.57 1.65 -0.98
N ALA A 168 -6.37 1.21 -0.61
CA ALA A 168 -6.09 0.63 0.69
C ALA A 168 -6.30 1.66 1.83
N LEU A 169 -5.82 2.89 1.66
CA LEU A 169 -6.06 3.97 2.62
C LEU A 169 -7.56 4.34 2.69
N ALA A 170 -8.27 4.31 1.55
CA ALA A 170 -9.72 4.52 1.52
C ALA A 170 -10.46 3.41 2.27
N ALA A 171 -10.05 2.14 2.12
CA ALA A 171 -10.61 1.03 2.88
C ALA A 171 -10.46 1.25 4.40
N LEU A 172 -9.27 1.65 4.87
CA LEU A 172 -9.05 2.00 6.26
C LEU A 172 -9.93 3.18 6.69
N ALA A 173 -9.97 4.26 5.93
CA ALA A 173 -10.73 5.46 6.25
C ALA A 173 -12.24 5.18 6.39
N LEU A 174 -12.79 4.36 5.49
CA LEU A 174 -14.19 3.93 5.52
C LEU A 174 -14.44 2.97 6.70
N PHE A 175 -13.53 2.03 6.95
CA PHE A 175 -13.60 1.12 8.09
C PHE A 175 -13.67 1.89 9.41
N LEU A 176 -12.80 2.88 9.61
CA LEU A 176 -12.80 3.74 10.79
C LEU A 176 -14.08 4.56 10.94
N ARG A 177 -14.89 4.72 9.89
CA ARG A 177 -16.21 5.37 9.93
C ARG A 177 -17.37 4.38 10.14
N GLY A 178 -17.07 3.08 10.13
CA GLY A 178 -18.10 2.02 10.16
C GLY A 178 -18.85 1.90 8.82
N ASP A 179 -18.29 2.38 7.72
CA ASP A 179 -18.90 2.36 6.39
C ASP A 179 -18.66 1.00 5.72
N PRO A 180 -19.71 0.28 5.29
CA PRO A 180 -19.57 -1.01 4.63
C PRO A 180 -18.80 -0.97 3.30
N LEU A 181 -18.69 0.18 2.64
CA LEU A 181 -17.87 0.37 1.44
C LEU A 181 -16.37 0.16 1.70
N ALA A 182 -15.93 0.08 2.96
CA ALA A 182 -14.57 -0.32 3.32
C ALA A 182 -14.15 -1.64 2.66
N TRP A 183 -15.07 -2.58 2.58
CA TRP A 183 -14.82 -3.91 2.01
C TRP A 183 -14.73 -3.89 0.49
N SER A 184 -15.53 -3.04 -0.17
CA SER A 184 -15.41 -2.77 -1.60
C SER A 184 -14.06 -2.12 -1.93
N ALA A 185 -13.68 -1.08 -1.18
CA ALA A 185 -12.41 -0.40 -1.38
C ALA A 185 -11.21 -1.34 -1.14
N GLY A 186 -11.26 -2.20 -0.12
CA GLY A 186 -10.23 -3.19 0.17
C GLY A 186 -10.12 -4.26 -0.92
N ALA A 187 -11.24 -4.78 -1.42
CA ALA A 187 -11.27 -5.73 -2.53
C ALA A 187 -10.74 -5.10 -3.83
N ALA A 188 -11.12 -3.86 -4.13
CA ALA A 188 -10.59 -3.13 -5.26
C ALA A 188 -9.08 -2.85 -5.12
N ALA A 189 -8.60 -2.50 -3.92
CA ALA A 189 -7.17 -2.35 -3.64
C ALA A 189 -6.40 -3.64 -3.95
N PHE A 190 -6.90 -4.79 -3.48
CA PHE A 190 -6.31 -6.10 -3.77
C PHE A 190 -6.28 -6.40 -5.27
N LEU A 191 -7.36 -6.10 -5.99
CA LEU A 191 -7.41 -6.33 -7.44
C LEU A 191 -6.50 -5.39 -8.23
N VAL A 192 -6.19 -4.20 -7.70
CA VAL A 192 -5.20 -3.27 -8.30
C VAL A 192 -3.79 -3.71 -7.96
N LYS A 193 -3.51 -4.01 -6.68
CA LYS A 193 -2.20 -4.44 -6.17
C LYS A 193 -2.38 -5.50 -5.09
N PRO A 194 -2.13 -6.77 -5.39
CA PRO A 194 -2.32 -7.89 -4.45
C PRO A 194 -1.60 -7.73 -3.10
N GLN A 195 -0.51 -6.98 -3.09
CA GLN A 195 0.27 -6.66 -1.88
C GLN A 195 -0.55 -5.94 -0.80
N THR A 196 -1.68 -5.32 -1.17
CA THR A 196 -2.59 -4.66 -0.22
C THR A 196 -3.55 -5.64 0.48
N GLY A 197 -3.66 -6.87 -0.03
CA GLY A 197 -4.60 -7.89 0.48
C GLY A 197 -4.52 -8.16 1.99
N PRO A 198 -3.34 -8.24 2.61
CA PRO A 198 -3.18 -8.43 4.05
C PRO A 198 -3.89 -7.38 4.92
N LEU A 199 -4.12 -6.18 4.40
CA LEU A 199 -4.95 -5.17 5.08
C LEU A 199 -6.37 -5.68 5.38
N LEU A 200 -6.99 -6.41 4.43
CA LEU A 200 -8.33 -6.98 4.65
C LEU A 200 -8.37 -7.96 5.83
N ALA A 201 -7.27 -8.71 6.06
CA ALA A 201 -7.17 -9.59 7.21
C ALA A 201 -7.11 -8.81 8.54
N VAL A 202 -6.40 -7.68 8.57
CA VAL A 202 -6.39 -6.77 9.74
C VAL A 202 -7.77 -6.19 10.00
N LEU A 203 -8.43 -5.63 8.97
CA LEU A 203 -9.77 -5.07 9.11
C LEU A 203 -10.80 -6.13 9.52
N GLY A 204 -10.72 -7.34 8.92
CA GLY A 204 -11.57 -8.48 9.26
C GLY A 204 -11.38 -8.94 10.71
N THR A 205 -10.13 -9.03 11.18
CA THR A 205 -9.82 -9.39 12.57
C THR A 205 -10.37 -8.35 13.54
N ALA A 206 -10.21 -7.06 13.24
CA ALA A 206 -10.76 -5.99 14.06
C ALA A 206 -12.30 -6.03 14.06
N LEU A 207 -12.94 -6.27 12.91
CA LEU A 207 -14.39 -6.43 12.81
C LEU A 207 -14.89 -7.60 13.66
N LEU A 208 -14.32 -8.80 13.47
CA LEU A 208 -14.64 -9.99 14.25
C LEU A 208 -14.56 -9.73 15.75
N ARG A 209 -13.46 -9.13 16.19
CA ARG A 209 -13.21 -8.84 17.61
C ARG A 209 -14.21 -7.84 18.17
N ARG A 210 -14.56 -6.80 17.40
CA ARG A 210 -15.53 -5.77 17.81
C ARG A 210 -16.97 -6.29 17.84
N THR A 211 -17.34 -7.21 16.92
CA THR A 211 -18.74 -7.61 16.71
C THR A 211 -19.14 -8.91 17.39
N LEU A 212 -18.20 -9.82 17.58
CA LEU A 212 -18.51 -11.14 18.16
C LEU A 212 -17.98 -11.30 19.59
N LEU A 213 -16.84 -10.67 19.91
CA LEU A 213 -16.11 -10.86 21.16
C LEU A 213 -15.51 -9.52 21.65
N PRO A 214 -16.34 -8.52 22.02
CA PRO A 214 -15.82 -7.21 22.40
C PRO A 214 -14.90 -7.29 23.63
N PRO A 215 -13.91 -6.39 23.77
CA PRO A 215 -13.11 -6.30 24.96
C PRO A 215 -13.97 -5.87 26.16
N GLY A 216 -13.94 -6.65 27.23
CA GLY A 216 -14.77 -6.43 28.42
C GLY A 216 -16.16 -7.11 28.33
N ARG A 217 -16.72 -7.47 29.50
CA ARG A 217 -18.10 -7.97 29.58
C ARG A 217 -19.05 -6.77 29.61
N THR A 218 -19.60 -6.39 28.46
CA THR A 218 -20.71 -5.42 28.42
C THR A 218 -22.01 -6.16 28.67
N VAL A 219 -22.74 -5.74 29.73
CA VAL A 219 -24.09 -6.26 30.00
C VAL A 219 -24.97 -5.92 28.80
N GLY A 220 -25.69 -6.93 28.27
CA GLY A 220 -26.56 -6.76 27.11
C GLY A 220 -25.92 -6.80 25.73
N PHE A 221 -24.63 -7.14 25.64
CA PHE A 221 -23.98 -7.31 24.35
C PHE A 221 -24.65 -8.42 23.52
N ARG A 222 -24.95 -8.10 22.25
CA ARG A 222 -25.47 -9.06 21.27
C ARG A 222 -24.46 -9.21 20.14
N PRO A 223 -23.95 -10.43 19.87
CA PRO A 223 -23.09 -10.69 18.72
C PRO A 223 -23.78 -10.27 17.41
N ARG A 224 -22.98 -9.72 16.48
CA ARG A 224 -23.45 -9.23 15.18
C ARG A 224 -22.74 -9.96 14.03
N PRO A 225 -23.01 -11.29 13.83
CA PRO A 225 -22.45 -12.06 12.74
C PRO A 225 -22.90 -11.53 11.36
N ASP A 226 -24.07 -10.89 11.29
CA ASP A 226 -24.60 -10.22 10.10
C ASP A 226 -23.62 -9.20 9.51
N LEU A 227 -22.88 -8.46 10.34
CA LEU A 227 -21.87 -7.50 9.88
C LEU A 227 -20.65 -8.18 9.28
N VAL A 228 -20.22 -9.31 9.84
CA VAL A 228 -19.10 -10.10 9.31
C VAL A 228 -19.47 -10.73 7.98
N LEU A 229 -20.66 -11.34 7.91
CA LEU A 229 -21.17 -11.92 6.66
C LEU A 229 -21.38 -10.86 5.58
N GLY A 230 -21.93 -9.70 5.96
CA GLY A 230 -22.10 -8.55 5.07
C GLY A 230 -20.77 -8.05 4.52
N ALA A 231 -19.75 -7.95 5.37
CA ALA A 231 -18.39 -7.58 4.96
C ALA A 231 -17.80 -8.54 3.93
N ALA A 232 -17.88 -9.84 4.20
CA ALA A 232 -17.40 -10.88 3.31
C ALA A 232 -18.17 -10.87 1.97
N LEU A 233 -19.49 -10.72 2.03
CA LEU A 233 -20.34 -10.66 0.84
C LEU A 233 -20.02 -9.44 -0.03
N ILE A 234 -19.87 -8.26 0.56
CA ILE A 234 -19.51 -7.02 -0.17
C ILE A 234 -18.16 -7.17 -0.86
N ALA A 235 -17.15 -7.70 -0.15
CA ALA A 235 -15.84 -7.94 -0.75
C ALA A 235 -15.90 -8.96 -1.91
N ALA A 236 -16.64 -10.05 -1.72
CA ALA A 236 -16.83 -11.08 -2.74
C ALA A 236 -17.59 -10.54 -3.96
N MET A 237 -18.69 -9.81 -3.74
CA MET A 237 -19.47 -9.17 -4.81
C MET A 237 -18.63 -8.16 -5.59
N THR A 238 -17.86 -7.31 -4.91
CA THR A 238 -16.96 -6.35 -5.58
C THR A 238 -15.93 -7.08 -6.44
N THR A 239 -15.34 -8.14 -5.91
CA THR A 239 -14.39 -8.98 -6.66
C THR A 239 -15.05 -9.63 -7.88
N ALA A 240 -16.27 -10.14 -7.73
CA ALA A 240 -17.02 -10.75 -8.82
C ALA A 240 -17.41 -9.72 -9.89
N VAL A 241 -17.92 -8.56 -9.50
CA VAL A 241 -18.32 -7.48 -10.41
C VAL A 241 -17.13 -6.95 -11.21
N LEU A 242 -15.99 -6.70 -10.54
CA LEU A 242 -14.77 -6.23 -11.21
C LEU A 242 -14.09 -7.35 -12.03
N GLY A 243 -14.26 -8.61 -11.66
CA GLY A 243 -13.72 -9.75 -12.41
C GLY A 243 -14.56 -10.15 -13.62
N ALA A 244 -15.89 -9.91 -13.58
CA ALA A 244 -16.84 -10.43 -14.57
C ALA A 244 -16.54 -9.99 -16.03
N PRO A 245 -16.24 -8.72 -16.34
CA PRO A 245 -15.90 -8.32 -17.71
C PRO A 245 -14.67 -9.04 -18.26
N PHE A 246 -13.74 -9.45 -17.40
CA PHE A 246 -12.53 -10.21 -17.74
C PHE A 246 -12.74 -11.73 -17.69
N ARG A 247 -13.95 -12.22 -17.41
CA ARG A 247 -14.27 -13.64 -17.19
C ARG A 247 -13.42 -14.25 -16.05
N VAL A 248 -13.14 -13.48 -15.02
CA VAL A 248 -12.37 -13.90 -13.85
C VAL A 248 -13.31 -14.28 -12.71
N GLY A 249 -13.61 -15.56 -12.62
CA GLY A 249 -14.27 -16.16 -11.45
C GLY A 249 -13.23 -16.60 -10.39
N PRO A 250 -13.67 -17.17 -9.24
CA PRO A 250 -12.78 -17.48 -8.11
C PRO A 250 -11.60 -18.40 -8.48
N GLY A 251 -11.83 -19.45 -9.25
CA GLY A 251 -10.77 -20.39 -9.67
C GLY A 251 -9.74 -19.73 -10.58
N ARG A 252 -10.20 -18.88 -11.52
CA ARG A 252 -9.29 -18.13 -12.40
C ARG A 252 -8.54 -17.03 -11.64
N LEU A 253 -9.18 -16.38 -10.67
CA LEU A 253 -8.50 -15.40 -9.80
C LEU A 253 -7.36 -16.07 -9.03
N ALA A 254 -7.61 -17.25 -8.43
CA ALA A 254 -6.58 -18.02 -7.73
C ALA A 254 -5.43 -18.42 -8.66
N ALA A 255 -5.74 -18.78 -9.92
CA ALA A 255 -4.72 -19.09 -10.93
C ALA A 255 -3.89 -17.83 -11.30
N LEU A 256 -4.53 -16.68 -11.53
CA LEU A 256 -3.85 -15.43 -11.82
C LEU A 256 -2.91 -15.00 -10.69
N VAL A 257 -3.37 -15.11 -9.42
CA VAL A 257 -2.53 -14.81 -8.26
C VAL A 257 -1.32 -15.76 -8.21
N ARG A 258 -1.51 -17.06 -8.40
CA ARG A 258 -0.39 -18.02 -8.44
C ARG A 258 0.59 -17.73 -9.55
N ASN A 259 0.08 -17.43 -10.74
CA ASN A 259 0.92 -17.10 -11.90
C ASN A 259 1.74 -15.83 -11.64
N ALA A 260 1.11 -14.77 -11.15
CA ALA A 260 1.80 -13.53 -10.79
C ALA A 260 2.90 -13.75 -9.75
N LEU A 261 2.65 -14.58 -8.73
CA LEU A 261 3.66 -14.98 -7.75
C LEU A 261 4.76 -15.87 -8.36
N GLY A 262 4.51 -16.54 -9.47
CA GLY A 262 5.46 -17.43 -10.15
C GLY A 262 6.39 -16.74 -11.12
N VAL A 263 6.10 -15.50 -11.53
CA VAL A 263 6.87 -14.78 -12.59
C VAL A 263 8.34 -14.54 -12.19
N TYR A 264 8.58 -14.27 -10.92
CA TYR A 264 9.93 -13.94 -10.42
C TYR A 264 10.33 -14.88 -9.27
N PRO A 265 10.79 -16.12 -9.57
CA PRO A 265 11.06 -17.15 -8.55
C PRO A 265 12.41 -16.90 -7.83
N TYR A 266 12.57 -15.73 -7.25
CA TYR A 266 13.80 -15.32 -6.56
C TYR A 266 13.53 -15.05 -5.08
N GLY A 267 14.54 -15.27 -4.23
CA GLY A 267 14.49 -14.91 -2.82
C GLY A 267 14.15 -13.43 -2.64
N SER A 268 14.91 -12.56 -3.27
CA SER A 268 14.57 -11.15 -3.48
C SER A 268 14.84 -10.77 -4.93
N VAL A 269 13.93 -10.03 -5.55
CA VAL A 269 14.19 -9.49 -6.90
C VAL A 269 15.24 -8.38 -6.78
N VAL A 270 14.93 -7.30 -6.06
CA VAL A 270 15.86 -6.24 -5.62
C VAL A 270 15.37 -5.56 -4.36
N ALA A 271 14.44 -6.16 -3.64
CA ALA A 271 13.86 -5.59 -2.42
C ALA A 271 14.85 -5.65 -1.26
N PHE A 272 14.97 -4.55 -0.51
CA PHE A 272 15.69 -4.54 0.76
C PHE A 272 14.84 -5.24 1.85
N ASN A 273 14.85 -6.57 1.80
CA ASN A 273 14.09 -7.46 2.66
C ASN A 273 14.98 -8.55 3.29
N LEU A 274 14.37 -9.52 3.99
CA LEU A 274 15.07 -10.63 4.63
C LEU A 274 16.00 -11.37 3.65
N TRP A 275 15.53 -11.63 2.45
CA TRP A 275 16.27 -12.45 1.48
C TRP A 275 17.37 -11.64 0.79
N GLY A 276 17.17 -10.33 0.61
CA GLY A 276 18.22 -9.42 0.18
C GLY A 276 19.35 -9.34 1.20
N ALA A 277 19.05 -9.40 2.51
CA ALA A 277 20.06 -9.43 3.56
C ALA A 277 20.83 -10.77 3.61
N VAL A 278 20.11 -11.90 3.52
CA VAL A 278 20.68 -13.24 3.69
C VAL A 278 21.49 -13.68 2.50
N GLN A 279 20.94 -13.57 1.28
CA GLN A 279 21.58 -14.15 0.08
C GLN A 279 21.85 -13.14 -1.05
N GLY A 280 21.40 -11.89 -0.91
CA GLY A 280 21.45 -10.89 -1.98
C GLY A 280 20.29 -11.04 -2.97
N PHE A 281 20.44 -10.44 -4.16
CA PHE A 281 19.35 -10.34 -5.14
C PHE A 281 19.49 -11.35 -6.27
N TRP A 282 18.38 -11.66 -6.95
CA TRP A 282 18.32 -12.55 -8.13
C TRP A 282 18.79 -13.98 -7.85
N ARG A 283 18.82 -14.42 -6.59
CA ARG A 283 19.10 -15.80 -6.22
C ARG A 283 17.80 -16.59 -6.22
N SER A 284 17.83 -17.79 -6.79
CA SER A 284 16.66 -18.66 -6.88
C SER A 284 16.06 -18.93 -5.49
N ASP A 285 14.75 -18.83 -5.36
CA ASP A 285 14.04 -19.19 -4.13
C ASP A 285 13.84 -20.71 -3.95
N ALA A 286 14.28 -21.51 -4.95
CA ALA A 286 14.42 -22.95 -4.83
C ALA A 286 15.71 -23.34 -4.08
N GLU A 287 16.68 -22.44 -3.90
CA GLU A 287 17.86 -22.70 -3.07
C GLU A 287 17.44 -23.08 -1.65
N ARG A 288 18.22 -23.98 -1.04
CA ARG A 288 17.88 -24.53 0.26
C ARG A 288 18.67 -23.90 1.39
N LEU A 289 17.97 -23.54 2.45
CA LEU A 289 18.52 -23.13 3.73
C LEU A 289 18.03 -24.12 4.80
N ALA A 290 18.95 -24.73 5.55
CA ALA A 290 18.62 -25.77 6.53
C ALA A 290 17.67 -26.88 5.98
N GLY A 291 17.92 -27.31 4.74
CA GLY A 291 17.19 -28.40 4.09
C GLY A 291 15.87 -28.01 3.41
N LEU A 292 15.34 -26.80 3.63
CA LEU A 292 14.07 -26.34 3.05
C LEU A 292 14.32 -25.25 2.00
N PRO A 293 13.49 -25.19 0.93
CA PRO A 293 13.56 -24.12 -0.07
C PRO A 293 13.28 -22.75 0.57
N LEU A 294 13.93 -21.71 0.06
CA LEU A 294 13.72 -20.34 0.54
C LEU A 294 12.27 -19.87 0.35
N ALA A 295 11.61 -20.32 -0.75
CA ALA A 295 10.18 -20.06 -0.97
C ALA A 295 9.30 -20.55 0.20
N LEU A 296 9.64 -21.71 0.78
CA LEU A 296 8.91 -22.24 1.95
C LEU A 296 9.22 -21.42 3.21
N TRP A 297 10.47 -21.09 3.46
CA TRP A 297 10.84 -20.20 4.56
C TRP A 297 10.15 -18.84 4.46
N GLY A 298 10.13 -18.23 3.26
CA GLY A 298 9.43 -16.97 3.01
C GLY A 298 7.94 -17.06 3.32
N SER A 299 7.30 -18.17 2.95
CA SER A 299 5.89 -18.43 3.24
C SER A 299 5.64 -18.61 4.74
N LEU A 300 6.49 -19.37 5.43
CA LEU A 300 6.40 -19.60 6.89
C LEU A 300 6.58 -18.29 7.66
N PHE A 301 7.63 -17.50 7.37
CA PHE A 301 7.88 -16.24 8.04
C PHE A 301 6.78 -15.21 7.76
N SER A 302 6.28 -15.14 6.52
CA SER A 302 5.17 -14.25 6.17
C SER A 302 3.90 -14.62 6.92
N THR A 303 3.56 -15.91 6.96
CA THR A 303 2.38 -16.39 7.69
C THR A 303 2.51 -16.11 9.19
N ALA A 304 3.67 -16.40 9.78
CA ALA A 304 3.94 -16.12 11.19
C ALA A 304 3.89 -14.61 11.49
N GLY A 305 4.51 -13.79 10.65
CA GLY A 305 4.48 -12.33 10.78
C GLY A 305 3.08 -11.75 10.71
N VAL A 306 2.28 -12.18 9.72
CA VAL A 306 0.87 -11.80 9.62
C VAL A 306 0.09 -12.27 10.85
N ALA A 307 0.25 -13.52 11.29
CA ALA A 307 -0.43 -14.05 12.47
C ALA A 307 -0.12 -13.22 13.74
N VAL A 308 1.14 -12.82 13.95
CA VAL A 308 1.54 -11.96 15.07
C VAL A 308 0.86 -10.59 14.99
N VAL A 309 0.76 -9.99 13.80
CA VAL A 309 0.04 -8.72 13.62
C VAL A 309 -1.46 -8.88 13.88
N LEU A 310 -2.09 -9.96 13.38
CA LEU A 310 -3.51 -10.23 13.65
C LEU A 310 -3.78 -10.48 15.14
N ALA A 311 -2.89 -11.18 15.84
CA ALA A 311 -2.97 -11.34 17.28
C ALA A 311 -2.85 -9.98 18.03
N GLY A 312 -1.98 -9.08 17.56
CA GLY A 312 -1.89 -7.70 18.05
C GLY A 312 -3.18 -6.91 17.79
N THR A 313 -3.76 -7.05 16.59
CA THR A 313 -5.06 -6.46 16.21
C THR A 313 -6.19 -6.98 17.10
N TRP A 314 -6.22 -8.29 17.35
CA TRP A 314 -7.20 -8.93 18.23
C TRP A 314 -7.13 -8.38 19.65
N ARG A 315 -5.92 -8.11 20.17
CA ARG A 315 -5.71 -7.51 21.49
C ARG A 315 -6.07 -6.04 21.54
N ARG A 316 -5.87 -5.32 20.44
CA ARG A 316 -6.09 -3.88 20.30
C ARG A 316 -7.00 -3.56 19.10
N PRO A 317 -8.29 -3.92 19.17
CA PRO A 317 -9.22 -3.65 18.07
C PRO A 317 -9.64 -2.17 17.97
N THR A 318 -8.99 -1.25 18.70
CA THR A 318 -9.24 0.20 18.68
C THR A 318 -8.86 0.82 17.35
N ASP A 319 -9.38 2.00 17.02
CA ASP A 319 -9.05 2.70 15.76
C ASP A 319 -7.53 2.93 15.64
N ARG A 320 -6.87 3.35 16.73
CA ARG A 320 -5.41 3.50 16.79
C ARG A 320 -4.68 2.17 16.57
N GLY A 321 -5.15 1.10 17.21
CA GLY A 321 -4.59 -0.24 17.05
C GLY A 321 -4.69 -0.75 15.61
N VAL A 322 -5.81 -0.52 14.94
CA VAL A 322 -6.04 -0.90 13.54
C VAL A 322 -5.12 -0.13 12.59
N VAL A 323 -4.91 1.18 12.81
CA VAL A 323 -3.95 1.97 12.00
C VAL A 323 -2.54 1.41 12.14
N LEU A 324 -2.09 1.12 13.37
CA LEU A 324 -0.75 0.55 13.63
C LEU A 324 -0.61 -0.85 13.00
N ALA A 325 -1.63 -1.69 13.14
CA ALA A 325 -1.65 -3.02 12.55
C ALA A 325 -1.62 -2.98 11.02
N ALA A 326 -2.34 -2.05 10.40
CA ALA A 326 -2.34 -1.84 8.95
C ALA A 326 -0.94 -1.48 8.43
N ALA A 327 -0.24 -0.54 9.07
CA ALA A 327 1.15 -0.23 8.74
C ALA A 327 2.06 -1.45 8.91
N THR A 328 1.93 -2.16 10.04
CA THR A 328 2.79 -3.28 10.39
C THR A 328 2.60 -4.47 9.45
N VAL A 329 1.36 -4.81 9.07
CA VAL A 329 1.10 -5.96 8.18
C VAL A 329 1.65 -5.71 6.77
N LEU A 330 1.51 -4.50 6.24
CA LEU A 330 2.03 -4.15 4.91
C LEU A 330 3.56 -4.14 4.89
N VAL A 331 4.21 -3.72 5.98
CA VAL A 331 5.66 -3.83 6.13
C VAL A 331 6.10 -5.29 6.28
N ALA A 332 5.40 -6.09 7.07
CA ALA A 332 5.71 -7.51 7.24
C ALA A 332 5.64 -8.27 5.91
N THR A 333 4.63 -7.98 5.07
CA THR A 333 4.45 -8.60 3.75
C THR A 333 5.39 -8.06 2.66
N PHE A 334 6.17 -7.03 2.95
CA PHE A 334 7.33 -6.64 2.15
C PHE A 334 8.62 -7.32 2.65
N LEU A 335 8.82 -7.38 3.96
CA LEU A 335 10.09 -7.79 4.54
C LEU A 335 10.30 -9.31 4.59
N LEU A 336 9.24 -10.11 4.74
CA LEU A 336 9.35 -11.52 5.07
C LEU A 336 9.24 -12.50 3.89
N PRO A 337 8.38 -12.27 2.88
CA PRO A 337 8.22 -13.21 1.76
C PRO A 337 9.40 -13.16 0.79
N THR A 338 9.55 -14.22 0.00
CA THR A 338 10.31 -14.24 -1.25
C THR A 338 9.51 -13.57 -2.38
N ARG A 339 10.15 -13.38 -3.55
CA ARG A 339 9.52 -12.86 -4.78
C ARG A 339 9.03 -11.43 -4.68
N VAL A 340 9.72 -10.61 -3.88
CA VAL A 340 9.35 -9.22 -3.60
C VAL A 340 10.19 -8.27 -4.44
N HIS A 341 9.52 -7.29 -5.03
CA HIS A 341 10.16 -6.15 -5.71
C HIS A 341 10.36 -4.97 -4.75
N GLU A 342 11.31 -4.12 -5.05
CA GLU A 342 11.69 -2.92 -4.29
C GLU A 342 10.52 -1.98 -3.95
N ARG A 343 9.57 -1.83 -4.90
CA ARG A 343 8.43 -0.93 -4.78
C ARG A 343 7.26 -1.48 -3.95
N TYR A 344 7.28 -2.77 -3.58
CA TYR A 344 6.17 -3.39 -2.85
C TYR A 344 6.00 -2.88 -1.41
N LEU A 345 6.95 -2.07 -0.91
CA LEU A 345 6.78 -1.32 0.34
C LEU A 345 5.92 -0.04 0.14
N LEU A 346 5.74 0.45 -1.10
CA LEU A 346 5.03 1.71 -1.35
C LEU A 346 3.58 1.72 -0.83
N PRO A 347 2.78 0.64 -0.92
CA PRO A 347 1.46 0.58 -0.32
C PRO A 347 1.44 0.78 1.21
N ALA A 348 2.53 0.52 1.92
CA ALA A 348 2.66 0.79 3.36
C ALA A 348 2.90 2.28 3.67
N LEU A 349 3.40 3.06 2.71
CA LEU A 349 3.83 4.44 2.95
C LEU A 349 2.74 5.36 3.52
N PRO A 350 1.48 5.37 3.03
CA PRO A 350 0.44 6.21 3.63
C PRO A 350 0.10 5.80 5.07
N PHE A 351 0.21 4.52 5.42
CA PHE A 351 -0.03 4.02 6.77
C PHE A 351 1.13 4.34 7.71
N LEU A 352 2.36 4.27 7.22
CA LEU A 352 3.56 4.72 7.95
C LEU A 352 3.49 6.23 8.21
N ALA A 353 3.10 7.02 7.20
CA ALA A 353 2.92 8.47 7.32
C ALA A 353 1.76 8.85 8.26
N LEU A 354 0.70 8.03 8.33
CA LEU A 354 -0.40 8.21 9.28
C LEU A 354 -0.01 7.82 10.73
N GLY A 355 0.94 6.90 10.87
CA GLY A 355 1.36 6.36 12.17
C GLY A 355 1.67 7.40 13.23
N PRO A 356 2.46 8.47 12.97
CA PRO A 356 2.76 9.51 13.95
C PRO A 356 1.54 10.27 14.49
N ALA A 357 0.41 10.28 13.76
CA ALA A 357 -0.85 10.84 14.25
C ALA A 357 -1.47 10.01 15.39
N VAL A 358 -1.22 8.71 15.40
CA VAL A 358 -1.78 7.79 16.40
C VAL A 358 -0.78 7.43 17.51
N ASP A 359 0.52 7.41 17.19
CA ASP A 359 1.59 7.16 18.17
C ASP A 359 2.90 7.82 17.71
N ARG A 360 3.44 8.74 18.53
CA ARG A 360 4.68 9.46 18.22
C ARG A 360 5.91 8.56 17.98
N ARG A 361 5.92 7.36 18.56
CA ARG A 361 7.00 6.39 18.31
C ARG A 361 7.09 5.95 16.85
N MET A 362 6.03 6.17 16.07
CA MET A 362 5.98 5.88 14.64
C MET A 362 6.83 6.81 13.76
N TRP A 363 7.30 7.95 14.29
CA TRP A 363 8.23 8.80 13.54
C TRP A 363 9.48 8.06 13.10
N GLY A 364 10.06 7.27 14.01
CA GLY A 364 11.25 6.47 13.69
C GLY A 364 11.02 5.48 12.56
N PRO A 365 10.07 4.52 12.65
CA PRO A 365 9.74 3.61 11.56
C PRO A 365 9.36 4.34 10.26
N TYR A 366 8.59 5.43 10.33
CA TYR A 366 8.23 6.20 9.15
C TYR A 366 9.46 6.75 8.43
N ILE A 367 10.32 7.49 9.12
CA ILE A 367 11.51 8.09 8.51
C ILE A 367 12.46 7.02 7.98
N THR A 368 12.73 5.97 8.77
CA THR A 368 13.68 4.93 8.38
C THR A 368 13.19 4.12 7.19
N LEU A 369 11.95 3.57 7.25
CA LEU A 369 11.45 2.71 6.19
C LEU A 369 11.14 3.48 4.91
N SER A 370 10.64 4.72 5.00
CA SER A 370 10.40 5.54 3.80
C SER A 370 11.70 6.03 3.15
N GLY A 371 12.72 6.34 3.97
CA GLY A 371 14.06 6.63 3.46
C GLY A 371 14.69 5.43 2.76
N LEU A 372 14.60 4.25 3.36
CA LEU A 372 15.09 3.00 2.77
C LEU A 372 14.32 2.62 1.50
N LEU A 373 13.01 2.87 1.45
CA LEU A 373 12.24 2.71 0.22
C LEU A 373 12.83 3.56 -0.91
N LEU A 374 13.13 4.84 -0.66
CA LEU A 374 13.74 5.71 -1.67
C LEU A 374 15.09 5.18 -2.12
N VAL A 375 15.97 4.81 -1.18
CA VAL A 375 17.29 4.24 -1.49
C VAL A 375 17.14 2.96 -2.32
N ASN A 376 16.19 2.09 -1.97
CA ASN A 376 15.93 0.85 -2.70
C ASN A 376 15.42 1.11 -4.12
N LEU A 377 14.52 2.08 -4.31
CA LEU A 377 14.01 2.45 -5.64
C LEU A 377 15.12 3.01 -6.53
N VAL A 378 15.97 3.91 -5.99
CA VAL A 378 17.10 4.47 -6.72
C VAL A 378 18.11 3.38 -7.11
N TYR A 379 18.43 2.49 -6.17
CA TYR A 379 19.29 1.33 -6.43
C TYR A 379 18.73 0.45 -7.56
N ALA A 380 17.46 0.04 -7.45
CA ALA A 380 16.83 -0.84 -8.42
C ALA A 380 16.80 -0.22 -9.82
N TYR A 381 16.47 1.06 -9.92
CA TYR A 381 16.37 1.75 -11.19
C TYR A 381 17.71 2.03 -11.85
N SER A 382 18.76 2.31 -11.07
CA SER A 382 20.08 2.67 -11.60
C SER A 382 20.93 1.48 -11.97
N ARG A 383 20.79 0.34 -11.28
CA ARG A 383 21.74 -0.78 -11.43
C ARG A 383 21.14 -2.05 -12.05
N PRO A 384 20.14 -2.73 -11.44
CA PRO A 384 19.75 -4.06 -11.91
C PRO A 384 18.90 -4.06 -13.18
N TYR A 385 18.10 -3.00 -13.39
CA TYR A 385 17.12 -3.00 -14.47
C TYR A 385 17.57 -2.26 -15.71
N LEU A 386 18.16 -1.09 -15.53
CA LEU A 386 18.54 -0.22 -16.62
C LEU A 386 19.64 0.71 -16.15
N GLN A 387 20.69 0.71 -16.78
CA GLN A 387 21.70 1.76 -16.67
C GLN A 387 21.21 3.07 -17.33
N THR A 388 19.97 3.48 -17.03
CA THR A 388 19.33 4.66 -17.65
C THR A 388 19.88 5.98 -17.12
N PHE A 389 20.40 5.99 -15.90
CA PHE A 389 21.28 7.03 -15.43
C PHE A 389 22.46 6.40 -14.69
N THR A 390 23.64 6.87 -15.00
CA THR A 390 24.86 6.43 -14.31
C THR A 390 25.02 7.24 -13.03
N LEU A 391 25.12 6.55 -11.91
CA LEU A 391 25.52 7.16 -10.67
C LEU A 391 27.04 7.38 -10.64
N PRO A 392 27.53 8.39 -9.90
CA PRO A 392 28.97 8.51 -9.67
C PRO A 392 29.55 7.19 -9.12
N ALA A 393 30.74 6.82 -9.61
CA ALA A 393 31.38 5.54 -9.27
C ALA A 393 31.56 5.33 -7.75
N TRP A 394 31.76 6.41 -7.00
CA TRP A 394 31.86 6.34 -5.53
C TRP A 394 30.52 5.92 -4.87
N ILE A 395 29.36 6.37 -5.38
CA ILE A 395 28.05 5.91 -4.89
C ILE A 395 27.89 4.42 -5.18
N GLU A 396 28.19 4.01 -6.41
CA GLU A 396 28.05 2.62 -6.81
C GLU A 396 28.98 1.70 -6.02
N GLY A 397 30.24 2.08 -5.86
CA GLY A 397 31.24 1.29 -5.15
C GLY A 397 31.10 1.27 -3.63
N THR A 398 30.38 2.24 -3.04
CA THR A 398 30.17 2.32 -1.59
C THR A 398 28.74 1.97 -1.21
N LEU A 399 27.78 2.86 -1.51
CA LEU A 399 26.39 2.76 -1.04
C LEU A 399 25.59 1.63 -1.71
N PHE A 400 26.00 1.21 -2.93
CA PHE A 400 25.33 0.18 -3.71
C PHE A 400 26.21 -1.05 -4.00
N SER A 401 27.31 -1.18 -3.26
CA SER A 401 28.08 -2.44 -3.22
C SER A 401 27.25 -3.58 -2.59
N ASP A 402 27.59 -4.83 -2.89
CA ASP A 402 26.90 -6.00 -2.29
C ASP A 402 26.84 -5.97 -0.76
N PRO A 403 27.95 -5.66 -0.03
CA PRO A 403 27.89 -5.53 1.42
C PRO A 403 26.93 -4.41 1.88
N ALA A 404 26.94 -3.27 1.18
CA ALA A 404 26.08 -2.14 1.53
C ALA A 404 24.59 -2.45 1.31
N THR A 405 24.23 -3.08 0.19
CA THR A 405 22.84 -3.46 -0.10
C THR A 405 22.31 -4.52 0.88
N ARG A 406 23.16 -5.44 1.33
CA ARG A 406 22.83 -6.37 2.43
C ARG A 406 22.65 -5.63 3.75
N ALA A 407 23.48 -4.63 4.05
CA ALA A 407 23.34 -3.79 5.24
C ALA A 407 22.06 -2.97 5.21
N TRP A 408 21.69 -2.36 4.06
CA TRP A 408 20.40 -1.68 3.90
C TRP A 408 19.22 -2.63 4.10
N SER A 409 19.31 -3.84 3.58
CA SER A 409 18.29 -4.88 3.77
C SER A 409 18.16 -5.28 5.24
N ALA A 410 19.28 -5.47 5.94
CA ALA A 410 19.30 -5.76 7.37
C ALA A 410 18.74 -4.60 8.22
N LEU A 411 19.04 -3.35 7.84
CA LEU A 411 18.47 -2.17 8.50
C LEU A 411 16.95 -2.10 8.32
N ALA A 412 16.45 -2.42 7.12
CA ALA A 412 15.00 -2.46 6.86
C ALA A 412 14.29 -3.49 7.75
N LEU A 413 14.92 -4.65 8.01
CA LEU A 413 14.37 -5.67 8.89
C LEU A 413 14.13 -5.18 10.31
N LEU A 414 14.93 -4.24 10.83
CA LEU A 414 14.74 -3.67 12.17
C LEU A 414 13.43 -2.88 12.28
N GLY A 415 12.86 -2.45 11.17
CA GLY A 415 11.56 -1.78 11.13
C GLY A 415 10.41 -2.66 11.62
N LEU A 416 10.44 -3.97 11.34
CA LEU A 416 9.35 -4.88 11.73
C LEU A 416 9.27 -5.10 13.26
N PRO A 417 10.34 -5.52 13.98
CA PRO A 417 10.27 -5.64 15.44
C PRO A 417 9.96 -4.30 16.12
N TRP A 418 10.41 -3.17 15.55
CA TRP A 418 10.04 -1.85 16.06
C TRP A 418 8.54 -1.58 15.96
N LEU A 419 7.94 -1.83 14.79
CA LEU A 419 6.48 -1.70 14.58
C LEU A 419 5.69 -2.67 15.48
N LEU A 420 6.14 -3.93 15.59
CA LEU A 420 5.52 -4.91 16.47
C LEU A 420 5.61 -4.46 17.94
N TRP A 421 6.75 -3.94 18.38
CA TRP A 421 6.89 -3.39 19.73
C TRP A 421 5.88 -2.25 19.99
N ILE A 422 5.68 -1.33 19.04
CA ILE A 422 4.69 -0.26 19.16
C ILE A 422 3.26 -0.83 19.21
N LEU A 423 2.95 -1.80 18.35
CA LEU A 423 1.63 -2.45 18.30
C LEU A 423 1.30 -3.19 19.60
N TRP A 424 2.28 -3.91 20.19
CA TRP A 424 2.07 -4.76 21.35
C TRP A 424 2.21 -4.04 22.70
N ARG A 425 2.85 -2.87 22.74
CA ARG A 425 3.04 -2.05 23.96
C ARG A 425 2.28 -0.73 23.87
N PRO A 426 0.96 -0.73 24.16
CA PRO A 426 0.18 0.51 24.22
C PRO A 426 0.78 1.44 25.30
N ARG A 427 0.72 2.74 25.06
CA ARG A 427 0.96 3.73 26.11
C ARG A 427 -0.18 3.69 27.13
N ALA A 428 0.12 3.99 28.38
CA ALA A 428 -0.90 4.10 29.42
C ALA A 428 -1.89 5.24 29.05
N PRO A 429 -3.20 5.06 29.33
CA PRO A 429 -4.18 6.14 29.22
C PRO A 429 -3.73 7.31 30.09
N GLY A 430 -3.70 8.53 29.57
CA GLY A 430 -3.37 9.73 30.37
C GLY A 430 -2.06 10.46 30.01
N GLN A 431 -1.21 9.94 29.14
CA GLN A 431 -0.11 10.75 28.57
C GLN A 431 -0.64 11.67 27.48
N VAL A 432 -1.21 12.79 27.91
CA VAL A 432 -1.68 13.87 27.04
C VAL A 432 -0.50 14.45 26.27
N TYR A 433 -0.64 14.55 24.96
CA TYR A 433 0.31 15.23 24.10
C TYR A 433 0.35 16.70 24.49
N GLY A 434 1.46 17.12 25.10
CA GLY A 434 1.77 18.56 25.22
C GLY A 434 1.75 19.16 23.81
N ALA A 435 0.99 20.25 23.65
CA ALA A 435 0.97 21.04 22.44
C ALA A 435 2.39 21.54 22.12
N TRP A 436 2.83 21.33 20.88
CA TRP A 436 3.90 22.08 20.23
C TRP A 436 3.28 23.08 19.27
#